data_92907ffb87f0a6050b14490ea00dce2d
#
_entry.id   92907ffb87f0a6050b14490ea00dce2d
#
_cell.length_a   1.000
_cell.length_b   1.000
_cell.length_c   1.000
_cell.angle_alpha   90.00
_cell.angle_beta   90.00
_cell.angle_gamma   90.00
#
_symmetry.space_group_name_H-M   'P 1'
#
loop_
_entity.id
_entity.type
_entity.pdbx_description
1 polymer ?
#
loop_
_entity_poly.entity_id
_entity_poly.type
_entity_poly.pdbx_seq_one_letter_code
_entity_poly.pdbx_strand_id
1 'polypeptide(L)'
;MIPSASPLSALVLSTDVHASTASTGMLESHGFAVSKTDDSVVARELCRRKRFDLAVYDQDSSYDQDASGASTLFGTPHVVLGLIGSKTAGQPLGKRIHFLVQKPFTGDMFRKALKAAYGTIASSRRFSFRHEVCIHSISPCLIFRGERRPLKIATIMNISRGGMCIETGELLPQQANIRLSFSIPGSGTIVHATGTIIWAHASGRAGIKLVGLNPEAQPYFGKWLDSLSPRAEDLLPHPIPKIRPGRN
;
A
#
# COMPACT_ATOMS: atom_id res chain seq x y z
N MET A 1 -23.64 4.53 -3.72
CA MET A 1 -22.76 5.21 -2.76
C MET A 1 -21.33 4.79 -3.13
N ILE A 2 -20.52 5.70 -3.67
CA ILE A 2 -19.11 5.43 -4.00
C ILE A 2 -18.37 5.34 -2.66
N PRO A 3 -17.66 4.25 -2.34
CA PRO A 3 -16.92 4.16 -1.10
C PRO A 3 -15.86 5.27 -1.12
N SER A 4 -15.90 6.14 -0.13
CA SER A 4 -14.89 7.18 0.09
C SER A 4 -13.53 6.50 0.20
N ALA A 5 -12.61 6.87 -0.67
CA ALA A 5 -11.24 6.36 -0.64
C ALA A 5 -10.65 6.62 0.76
N SER A 6 -10.10 5.59 1.38
CA SER A 6 -9.45 5.75 2.68
C SER A 6 -8.37 6.83 2.60
N PRO A 7 -8.31 7.76 3.56
CA PRO A 7 -7.33 8.83 3.54
C PRO A 7 -5.90 8.28 3.46
N LEU A 8 -5.00 9.03 2.84
CA LEU A 8 -3.59 8.70 2.82
C LEU A 8 -3.06 8.67 4.26
N SER A 9 -2.19 7.72 4.56
CA SER A 9 -1.62 7.57 5.90
C SER A 9 -0.11 7.71 5.87
N ALA A 10 0.43 8.47 6.83
CA ALA A 10 1.87 8.68 6.98
C ALA A 10 2.34 8.38 8.40
N LEU A 11 3.58 7.88 8.51
CA LEU A 11 4.32 7.76 9.75
C LEU A 11 5.50 8.72 9.72
N VAL A 12 5.65 9.53 10.77
CA VAL A 12 6.82 10.40 10.95
C VAL A 12 7.64 9.86 12.12
N LEU A 13 8.90 9.51 11.85
CA LEU A 13 9.87 9.08 12.85
C LEU A 13 11.04 10.05 12.88
N SER A 14 11.12 10.87 13.94
CA SER A 14 12.18 11.85 14.15
C SER A 14 12.31 12.20 15.63
N THR A 15 13.54 12.27 16.13
CA THR A 15 13.86 12.82 17.47
C THR A 15 14.01 14.35 17.43
N ASP A 16 14.11 14.94 16.25
CA ASP A 16 14.13 16.38 16.05
C ASP A 16 12.68 16.92 16.05
N VAL A 17 12.33 17.61 17.13
CA VAL A 17 10.99 18.17 17.36
C VAL A 17 10.59 19.14 16.24
N HIS A 18 11.53 19.96 15.74
CA HIS A 18 11.24 20.92 14.67
C HIS A 18 10.97 20.21 13.34
N ALA A 19 11.82 19.27 12.95
CA ALA A 19 11.64 18.48 11.75
C ALA A 19 10.35 17.64 11.81
N SER A 20 10.07 17.03 12.98
CA SER A 20 8.84 16.25 13.22
C SER A 20 7.59 17.12 13.08
N THR A 21 7.56 18.29 13.73
CA THR A 21 6.41 19.19 13.70
C THR A 21 6.19 19.77 12.29
N ALA A 22 7.26 20.22 11.63
CA ALA A 22 7.17 20.78 10.30
C ALA A 22 6.68 19.76 9.26
N SER A 23 7.26 18.55 9.27
CA SER A 23 6.84 17.48 8.35
C SER A 23 5.40 17.02 8.62
N THR A 24 5.01 16.89 9.90
CA THR A 24 3.63 16.53 10.29
C THR A 24 2.63 17.55 9.76
N GLY A 25 2.81 18.84 10.03
CA GLY A 25 1.90 19.87 9.58
C GLY A 25 1.78 19.95 8.06
N MET A 26 2.90 19.73 7.34
CA MET A 26 2.85 19.69 5.87
C MET A 26 2.10 18.46 5.35
N LEU A 27 2.29 17.30 5.94
CA LEU A 27 1.56 16.09 5.55
C LEU A 27 0.06 16.22 5.82
N GLU A 28 -0.32 16.73 6.97
CA GLU A 28 -1.73 16.98 7.33
C GLU A 28 -2.39 18.00 6.38
N SER A 29 -1.68 19.07 6.02
CA SER A 29 -2.17 20.04 5.03
C SER A 29 -2.36 19.46 3.63
N HIS A 30 -1.75 18.29 3.36
CA HIS A 30 -1.91 17.53 2.12
C HIS A 30 -2.83 16.31 2.28
N GLY A 31 -3.64 16.28 3.34
CA GLY A 31 -4.69 15.28 3.56
C GLY A 31 -4.20 13.92 4.06
N PHE A 32 -2.99 13.82 4.59
CA PHE A 32 -2.53 12.61 5.25
C PHE A 32 -3.04 12.53 6.69
N ALA A 33 -3.48 11.33 7.08
CA ALA A 33 -3.64 10.97 8.48
C ALA A 33 -2.26 10.59 9.05
N VAL A 34 -1.68 11.46 9.90
CA VAL A 34 -0.31 11.30 10.37
C VAL A 34 -0.27 10.63 11.74
N SER A 35 0.63 9.65 11.88
CA SER A 35 1.09 9.12 13.16
C SER A 35 2.54 9.56 13.34
N LYS A 36 2.91 10.08 14.51
CA LYS A 36 4.29 10.51 14.80
C LYS A 36 4.83 9.82 16.02
N THR A 37 6.12 9.54 16.01
CA THR A 37 6.87 9.02 17.15
C THR A 37 8.36 9.39 17.03
N ASP A 38 9.05 9.45 18.15
CA ASP A 38 10.49 9.58 18.26
C ASP A 38 11.18 8.24 18.60
N ASP A 39 10.41 7.19 18.85
CA ASP A 39 10.88 5.87 19.24
C ASP A 39 10.76 4.87 18.06
N SER A 40 11.89 4.24 17.74
CA SER A 40 11.98 3.24 16.67
C SER A 40 11.21 1.95 16.98
N VAL A 41 11.08 1.57 18.27
CA VAL A 41 10.33 0.37 18.69
C VAL A 41 8.84 0.61 18.49
N VAL A 42 8.37 1.80 18.90
CA VAL A 42 6.98 2.23 18.68
C VAL A 42 6.67 2.32 17.19
N ALA A 43 7.58 2.90 16.39
CA ALA A 43 7.42 2.98 14.94
C ALA A 43 7.27 1.59 14.31
N ARG A 44 8.08 0.63 14.74
CA ARG A 44 8.04 -0.77 14.27
C ARG A 44 6.71 -1.44 14.61
N GLU A 45 6.24 -1.23 15.84
CA GLU A 45 4.95 -1.79 16.27
C GLU A 45 3.78 -1.16 15.52
N LEU A 46 3.80 0.15 15.27
CA LEU A 46 2.80 0.82 14.44
C LEU A 46 2.78 0.25 13.01
N CYS A 47 3.95 0.00 12.42
CA CYS A 47 4.06 -0.61 11.09
C CYS A 47 3.59 -2.07 11.02
N ARG A 48 3.61 -2.81 12.14
CA ARG A 48 3.04 -4.15 12.22
C ARG A 48 1.52 -4.14 12.26
N ARG A 49 0.94 -3.16 12.96
CA ARG A 49 -0.51 -3.04 13.15
C ARG A 49 -1.22 -2.35 12.00
N LYS A 50 -0.57 -1.38 11.38
CA LYS A 50 -1.15 -0.53 10.35
C LYS A 50 -0.18 -0.35 9.19
N ARG A 51 -0.71 -0.39 7.98
CA ARG A 51 0.04 -0.10 6.78
C ARG A 51 0.02 1.42 6.53
N PHE A 52 1.19 1.99 6.30
CA PHE A 52 1.36 3.39 5.95
C PHE A 52 1.70 3.53 4.46
N ASP A 53 1.16 4.56 3.82
CA ASP A 53 1.46 4.88 2.42
C ASP A 53 2.82 5.55 2.29
N LEU A 54 3.18 6.36 3.28
CA LEU A 54 4.43 7.11 3.37
C LEU A 54 5.03 6.96 4.76
N ALA A 55 6.35 6.77 4.83
CA ALA A 55 7.11 6.99 6.05
C ALA A 55 8.10 8.14 5.85
N VAL A 56 8.14 9.08 6.77
CA VAL A 56 9.18 10.10 6.89
C VAL A 56 10.15 9.66 7.97
N TYR A 57 11.41 9.49 7.59
CA TYR A 57 12.47 8.99 8.45
C TYR A 57 13.60 10.01 8.56
N ASP A 58 13.90 10.45 9.77
CA ASP A 58 15.00 11.36 10.04
C ASP A 58 16.29 10.57 10.28
N GLN A 59 17.24 10.67 9.34
CA GLN A 59 18.51 9.94 9.42
C GLN A 59 19.47 10.49 10.46
N ASP A 60 19.32 11.75 10.89
CA ASP A 60 20.16 12.33 11.94
C ASP A 60 19.77 11.84 13.34
N SER A 61 18.61 11.22 13.46
CA SER A 61 18.13 10.62 14.70
C SER A 61 18.92 9.34 14.98
N SER A 62 19.49 9.24 16.19
CA SER A 62 20.31 8.09 16.62
C SER A 62 19.42 6.87 16.91
N TYR A 63 18.84 6.31 15.86
CA TYR A 63 18.24 4.98 15.96
C TYR A 63 19.32 3.96 15.62
N ASP A 64 19.49 2.92 16.44
CA ASP A 64 20.52 1.89 16.37
C ASP A 64 21.20 1.77 15.00
N GLN A 65 22.51 2.03 14.98
CA GLN A 65 23.37 2.16 13.80
C GLN A 65 23.59 0.86 13.02
N ASP A 66 22.71 -0.12 13.17
CA ASP A 66 22.74 -1.27 12.28
C ASP A 66 22.47 -0.79 10.85
N ALA A 67 23.46 -1.04 9.97
CA ALA A 67 23.49 -0.62 8.55
C ALA A 67 22.26 -1.03 7.71
N SER A 68 21.26 -1.64 8.33
CA SER A 68 19.96 -2.00 7.78
C SER A 68 18.85 -0.97 8.09
N GLY A 69 19.11 0.06 8.86
CA GLY A 69 18.28 1.17 9.35
C GLY A 69 16.81 1.22 8.90
N ALA A 70 16.51 2.01 7.87
CA ALA A 70 15.13 2.19 7.39
C ALA A 70 14.51 0.88 6.84
N SER A 71 15.32 -0.10 6.39
CA SER A 71 14.78 -1.33 5.79
C SER A 71 14.24 -2.33 6.79
N THR A 72 14.75 -2.32 8.03
CA THR A 72 14.29 -3.19 9.12
C THR A 72 13.23 -2.52 9.98
N LEU A 73 13.27 -1.19 10.09
CA LEU A 73 12.29 -0.42 10.84
C LEU A 73 10.90 -0.47 10.20
N PHE A 74 10.86 -0.31 8.87
CA PHE A 74 9.61 -0.23 8.13
C PHE A 74 9.36 -1.52 7.35
N GLY A 75 8.69 -2.47 7.96
CA GLY A 75 8.34 -3.73 7.29
C GLY A 75 7.66 -3.54 5.93
N THR A 76 6.83 -2.49 5.75
CA THR A 76 6.09 -2.26 4.51
C THR A 76 5.49 -0.87 4.31
N PRO A 77 6.16 0.27 4.55
CA PRO A 77 5.66 1.49 3.91
C PRO A 77 5.94 1.38 2.41
N HIS A 78 5.00 1.84 1.61
CA HIS A 78 5.18 1.83 0.16
C HIS A 78 6.23 2.81 -0.30
N VAL A 79 6.37 3.94 0.40
CA VAL A 79 7.33 5.00 0.10
C VAL A 79 8.01 5.47 1.38
N VAL A 80 9.31 5.66 1.32
CA VAL A 80 10.12 6.25 2.40
C VAL A 80 10.76 7.54 1.91
N LEU A 81 10.53 8.62 2.65
CA LEU A 81 11.15 9.91 2.50
C LEU A 81 12.15 10.11 3.64
N GLY A 82 13.43 10.23 3.32
CA GLY A 82 14.49 10.48 4.28
C GLY A 82 14.73 11.97 4.50
N LEU A 83 14.78 12.40 5.76
CA LEU A 83 15.30 13.71 6.14
C LEU A 83 16.78 13.55 6.45
N ILE A 84 17.63 14.31 5.79
CA ILE A 84 19.09 14.27 5.96
C ILE A 84 19.60 15.64 6.41
N GLY A 85 20.45 15.66 7.40
CA GLY A 85 21.14 16.86 7.88
C GLY A 85 22.64 16.76 7.71
N SER A 86 23.34 17.67 8.36
CA SER A 86 24.80 17.74 8.27
C SER A 86 25.53 16.53 8.86
N LYS A 87 24.92 15.82 9.81
CA LYS A 87 25.50 14.65 10.47
C LYS A 87 25.57 13.41 9.58
N THR A 88 24.63 13.30 8.64
CA THR A 88 24.46 12.14 7.75
C THR A 88 24.79 12.44 6.30
N ALA A 89 25.20 13.69 6.01
CA ALA A 89 25.69 14.08 4.70
C ALA A 89 26.91 13.24 4.31
N GLY A 90 26.81 12.46 3.23
CA GLY A 90 27.91 11.58 2.74
C GLY A 90 27.87 10.15 3.29
N GLN A 91 26.96 9.80 4.19
CA GLN A 91 26.77 8.42 4.63
C GLN A 91 25.96 7.61 3.59
N PRO A 92 26.22 6.28 3.48
CA PRO A 92 25.43 5.46 2.58
C PRO A 92 23.96 5.47 3.00
N LEU A 93 23.11 5.82 2.04
CA LEU A 93 21.67 5.86 2.23
C LEU A 93 21.12 4.44 2.44
N GLY A 94 20.23 4.27 3.39
CA GLY A 94 19.54 3.00 3.59
C GLY A 94 18.83 2.55 2.29
N LYS A 95 18.95 1.27 1.94
CA LYS A 95 18.49 0.67 0.66
C LYS A 95 17.01 0.90 0.29
N ARG A 96 16.20 1.49 1.18
CA ARG A 96 14.75 1.70 1.00
C ARG A 96 14.31 3.17 1.00
N ILE A 97 15.23 4.12 1.02
CA ILE A 97 14.87 5.53 0.92
C ILE A 97 14.61 5.85 -0.55
N HIS A 98 13.41 6.31 -0.85
CA HIS A 98 12.99 6.62 -2.22
C HIS A 98 13.19 8.09 -2.57
N PHE A 99 13.01 8.97 -1.59
CA PHE A 99 13.14 10.43 -1.77
C PHE A 99 13.89 11.02 -0.58
N LEU A 100 14.62 12.11 -0.84
CA LEU A 100 15.44 12.79 0.16
C LEU A 100 15.04 14.26 0.27
N VAL A 101 15.03 14.76 1.51
CA VAL A 101 14.90 16.17 1.82
C VAL A 101 16.00 16.56 2.77
N GLN A 102 16.80 17.55 2.37
CA GLN A 102 17.90 18.04 3.20
C GLN A 102 17.38 19.02 4.27
N LYS A 103 17.86 18.87 5.48
CA LYS A 103 17.60 19.82 6.60
C LYS A 103 18.65 20.94 6.62
N PRO A 104 18.26 22.18 6.96
CA PRO A 104 16.89 22.63 7.19
C PRO A 104 16.12 22.71 5.87
N PHE A 105 14.85 22.33 5.87
CA PHE A 105 14.01 22.34 4.68
C PHE A 105 12.93 23.40 4.75
N THR A 106 12.59 23.95 3.59
CA THR A 106 11.44 24.82 3.41
C THR A 106 10.19 24.02 3.03
N GLY A 107 9.01 24.64 3.21
CA GLY A 107 7.76 24.05 2.76
C GLY A 107 7.75 23.66 1.28
N ASP A 108 8.43 24.44 0.44
CA ASP A 108 8.51 24.17 -1.00
C ASP A 108 9.40 22.97 -1.32
N MET A 109 10.51 22.79 -0.62
CA MET A 109 11.39 21.63 -0.78
C MET A 109 10.64 20.34 -0.41
N PHE A 110 9.98 20.36 0.75
CA PHE A 110 9.20 19.21 1.20
C PHE A 110 8.04 18.89 0.26
N ARG A 111 7.32 19.92 -0.20
CA ARG A 111 6.21 19.79 -1.17
C ARG A 111 6.68 19.18 -2.49
N LYS A 112 7.85 19.58 -3.01
CA LYS A 112 8.43 19.00 -4.23
C LYS A 112 8.72 17.51 -4.05
N ALA A 113 9.33 17.13 -2.93
CA ALA A 113 9.60 15.72 -2.61
C ALA A 113 8.31 14.91 -2.45
N LEU A 114 7.32 15.50 -1.75
CA LEU A 114 6.01 14.88 -1.56
C LEU A 114 5.29 14.69 -2.90
N LYS A 115 5.31 15.70 -3.79
CA LYS A 115 4.72 15.61 -5.14
C LYS A 115 5.37 14.49 -5.96
N ALA A 116 6.69 14.32 -5.89
CA ALA A 116 7.39 13.21 -6.52
C ALA A 116 6.98 11.85 -5.91
N ALA A 117 6.80 11.80 -4.59
CA ALA A 117 6.37 10.60 -3.88
C ALA A 117 4.94 10.17 -4.23
N TYR A 118 4.03 11.09 -4.54
CA TYR A 118 2.63 10.79 -4.88
C TYR A 118 2.49 9.79 -6.02
N GLY A 119 3.28 9.91 -7.09
CA GLY A 119 3.26 8.97 -8.21
C GLY A 119 3.56 7.54 -7.75
N THR A 120 4.56 7.38 -6.90
CA THR A 120 4.96 6.08 -6.34
C THR A 120 3.90 5.56 -5.35
N ILE A 121 3.35 6.42 -4.48
CA ILE A 121 2.27 6.06 -3.56
C ILE A 121 1.04 5.59 -4.33
N ALA A 122 0.60 6.34 -5.34
CA ALA A 122 -0.55 5.99 -6.17
C ALA A 122 -0.34 4.67 -6.92
N SER A 123 0.87 4.43 -7.45
CA SER A 123 1.23 3.16 -8.09
C SER A 123 1.20 2.00 -7.10
N SER A 124 1.78 2.18 -5.90
CA SER A 124 1.78 1.17 -4.84
C SER A 124 0.37 0.88 -4.32
N ARG A 125 -0.46 1.90 -4.16
CA ARG A 125 -1.87 1.71 -3.79
C ARG A 125 -2.62 0.93 -4.85
N ARG A 126 -2.47 1.27 -6.13
CA ARG A 126 -3.09 0.54 -7.24
C ARG A 126 -2.68 -0.94 -7.26
N PHE A 127 -1.42 -1.24 -6.97
CA PHE A 127 -0.93 -2.62 -6.87
C PHE A 127 -1.51 -3.37 -5.66
N SER A 128 -1.65 -2.69 -4.53
CA SER A 128 -2.05 -3.27 -3.23
C SER A 128 -3.49 -2.97 -2.86
N PHE A 129 -4.12 -2.02 -3.54
CA PHE A 129 -5.51 -1.65 -3.25
C PHE A 129 -6.41 -2.82 -3.58
N ARG A 130 -7.14 -3.29 -2.57
CA ARG A 130 -8.11 -4.36 -2.73
C ARG A 130 -9.48 -3.76 -2.94
N HIS A 131 -10.04 -4.00 -4.11
CA HIS A 131 -11.41 -3.63 -4.43
C HIS A 131 -12.34 -4.69 -3.87
N GLU A 132 -13.31 -4.27 -3.09
CA GLU A 132 -14.39 -5.17 -2.67
C GLU A 132 -15.22 -5.53 -3.89
N VAL A 133 -15.40 -6.82 -4.09
CA VAL A 133 -16.16 -7.40 -5.19
C VAL A 133 -16.92 -8.62 -4.67
N CYS A 134 -17.89 -9.08 -5.43
CA CYS A 134 -18.56 -10.36 -5.17
C CYS A 134 -18.62 -11.10 -6.51
N ILE A 135 -17.61 -11.92 -6.78
CA ILE A 135 -17.49 -12.63 -8.06
C ILE A 135 -17.37 -14.12 -7.79
N HIS A 136 -18.28 -14.90 -8.34
CA HIS A 136 -18.21 -16.36 -8.25
C HIS A 136 -17.15 -16.89 -9.20
N SER A 137 -16.29 -17.77 -8.69
CA SER A 137 -15.32 -18.47 -9.50
C SER A 137 -15.99 -19.62 -10.27
N ILE A 138 -15.58 -19.75 -11.52
CA ILE A 138 -15.96 -20.86 -12.38
C ILE A 138 -14.92 -21.97 -12.17
N SER A 139 -15.36 -23.16 -11.80
CA SER A 139 -14.51 -24.36 -11.65
C SER A 139 -13.25 -24.14 -10.78
N PRO A 140 -13.39 -23.69 -9.53
CA PRO A 140 -12.25 -23.52 -8.65
C PRO A 140 -11.60 -24.87 -8.33
N CYS A 141 -10.27 -24.93 -8.37
CA CYS A 141 -9.51 -26.16 -8.17
C CYS A 141 -8.31 -25.94 -7.24
N LEU A 142 -8.28 -26.66 -6.14
CA LEU A 142 -7.15 -26.71 -5.22
C LEU A 142 -6.10 -27.68 -5.74
N ILE A 143 -4.82 -27.31 -5.61
CA ILE A 143 -3.67 -28.16 -5.93
C ILE A 143 -2.78 -28.23 -4.68
N PHE A 144 -2.76 -29.39 -4.05
CA PHE A 144 -2.00 -29.60 -2.82
C PHE A 144 -1.26 -30.92 -2.88
N ARG A 145 0.05 -30.92 -2.64
CA ARG A 145 0.92 -32.10 -2.70
C ARG A 145 0.81 -32.90 -4.02
N GLY A 146 0.60 -32.20 -5.14
CA GLY A 146 0.45 -32.83 -6.45
C GLY A 146 -0.97 -33.29 -6.79
N GLU A 147 -1.85 -33.37 -5.82
CA GLU A 147 -3.26 -33.74 -6.03
C GLU A 147 -4.10 -32.53 -6.44
N ARG A 148 -5.06 -32.77 -7.33
CA ARG A 148 -6.04 -31.77 -7.77
C ARG A 148 -7.41 -32.11 -7.17
N ARG A 149 -7.97 -31.14 -6.45
CA ARG A 149 -9.28 -31.27 -5.85
C ARG A 149 -10.19 -30.11 -6.28
N PRO A 150 -11.31 -30.38 -6.97
CA PRO A 150 -12.28 -29.35 -7.26
C PRO A 150 -12.90 -28.83 -5.97
N LEU A 151 -13.12 -27.52 -5.88
CA LEU A 151 -13.87 -26.88 -4.82
C LEU A 151 -15.32 -26.70 -5.29
N LYS A 152 -16.28 -26.88 -4.39
CA LYS A 152 -17.71 -26.73 -4.73
C LYS A 152 -18.04 -25.28 -5.07
N ILE A 153 -17.56 -24.34 -4.27
CA ILE A 153 -17.83 -22.91 -4.41
C ILE A 153 -16.55 -22.16 -4.01
N ALA A 154 -16.25 -21.08 -4.73
CA ALA A 154 -15.31 -20.06 -4.32
C ALA A 154 -15.81 -18.70 -4.80
N THR A 155 -16.03 -17.80 -3.86
CA THR A 155 -16.45 -16.42 -4.14
C THR A 155 -15.29 -15.49 -3.85
N ILE A 156 -14.92 -14.66 -4.83
CA ILE A 156 -13.90 -13.63 -4.67
C ILE A 156 -14.56 -12.44 -3.97
N MET A 157 -14.10 -12.14 -2.75
CA MET A 157 -14.64 -11.09 -1.90
C MET A 157 -13.93 -9.76 -2.08
N ASN A 158 -12.66 -9.80 -2.38
CA ASN A 158 -11.89 -8.64 -2.80
C ASN A 158 -10.71 -9.06 -3.68
N ILE A 159 -10.25 -8.13 -4.51
CA ILE A 159 -9.24 -8.40 -5.52
C ILE A 159 -8.32 -7.19 -5.71
N SER A 160 -7.05 -7.47 -6.03
CA SER A 160 -6.03 -6.49 -6.40
C SER A 160 -5.14 -7.09 -7.49
N ARG A 161 -4.20 -6.30 -8.03
CA ARG A 161 -3.21 -6.83 -8.99
C ARG A 161 -2.34 -7.95 -8.42
N GLY A 162 -2.07 -7.94 -7.11
CA GLY A 162 -1.17 -8.91 -6.45
C GLY A 162 -1.87 -10.04 -5.72
N GLY A 163 -3.19 -10.01 -5.58
CA GLY A 163 -3.89 -11.05 -4.83
C GLY A 163 -5.38 -10.82 -4.66
N MET A 164 -6.01 -11.79 -4.04
CA MET A 164 -7.45 -11.75 -3.76
C MET A 164 -7.78 -12.43 -2.44
N CYS A 165 -8.91 -12.08 -1.87
CA CYS A 165 -9.54 -12.83 -0.79
C CYS A 165 -10.70 -13.62 -1.38
N ILE A 166 -10.74 -14.91 -1.09
CA ILE A 166 -11.86 -15.77 -1.45
C ILE A 166 -12.58 -16.26 -0.21
N GLU A 167 -13.84 -16.60 -0.38
CA GLU A 167 -14.64 -17.34 0.58
C GLU A 167 -15.05 -18.67 -0.03
N THR A 168 -14.80 -19.75 0.70
CA THR A 168 -15.15 -21.12 0.31
C THR A 168 -15.97 -21.75 1.44
N GLY A 169 -16.69 -22.81 1.15
CA GLY A 169 -17.43 -23.55 2.19
C GLY A 169 -16.57 -24.44 3.09
N GLU A 170 -15.24 -24.39 2.95
CA GLU A 170 -14.32 -25.28 3.64
C GLU A 170 -12.98 -24.61 3.97
N LEU A 171 -12.28 -25.12 4.99
CA LEU A 171 -10.94 -24.67 5.35
C LEU A 171 -9.93 -25.12 4.29
N LEU A 172 -9.16 -24.19 3.78
CA LEU A 172 -8.12 -24.44 2.79
C LEU A 172 -6.75 -24.58 3.45
N PRO A 173 -5.90 -25.52 2.98
CA PRO A 173 -4.53 -25.64 3.48
C PRO A 173 -3.67 -24.46 3.04
N GLN A 174 -2.90 -23.90 3.97
CA GLN A 174 -1.92 -22.85 3.65
C GLN A 174 -0.81 -23.41 2.75
N GLN A 175 -0.18 -22.56 1.97
CA GLN A 175 0.85 -22.88 0.99
C GLN A 175 0.38 -23.79 -0.16
N ALA A 176 -0.89 -24.15 -0.22
CA ALA A 176 -1.45 -24.83 -1.38
C ALA A 176 -1.60 -23.86 -2.55
N ASN A 177 -1.52 -24.40 -3.76
CA ASN A 177 -1.83 -23.66 -4.97
C ASN A 177 -3.33 -23.77 -5.29
N ILE A 178 -3.88 -22.74 -5.90
CA ILE A 178 -5.27 -22.69 -6.33
C ILE A 178 -5.37 -22.17 -7.75
N ARG A 179 -6.27 -22.75 -8.52
CA ARG A 179 -6.69 -22.22 -9.83
C ARG A 179 -8.13 -21.75 -9.72
N LEU A 180 -8.35 -20.56 -10.24
CA LEU A 180 -9.65 -19.91 -10.25
C LEU A 180 -9.91 -19.37 -11.66
N SER A 181 -11.14 -19.52 -12.12
CA SER A 181 -11.59 -18.85 -13.33
C SER A 181 -12.78 -17.97 -13.00
N PHE A 182 -12.80 -16.75 -13.48
CA PHE A 182 -13.89 -15.82 -13.24
C PHE A 182 -14.09 -14.87 -14.42
N SER A 183 -15.30 -14.36 -14.58
CA SER A 183 -15.60 -13.35 -15.60
C SER A 183 -15.37 -11.94 -15.02
N ILE A 184 -14.73 -11.09 -15.80
CA ILE A 184 -14.64 -9.65 -15.49
C ILE A 184 -16.02 -9.04 -15.66
N PRO A 185 -16.59 -8.41 -14.62
CA PRO A 185 -17.90 -7.76 -14.71
C PRO A 185 -17.98 -6.76 -15.86
N GLY A 186 -19.02 -6.85 -16.67
CA GLY A 186 -19.29 -5.92 -17.77
C GLY A 186 -18.48 -6.15 -19.06
N SER A 187 -17.47 -7.05 -19.06
CA SER A 187 -16.65 -7.30 -20.27
C SER A 187 -16.86 -8.68 -20.91
N GLY A 188 -17.40 -9.63 -20.16
CA GLY A 188 -17.48 -11.04 -20.59
C GLY A 188 -16.14 -11.76 -20.68
N THR A 189 -15.01 -11.08 -20.43
CA THR A 189 -13.67 -11.67 -20.48
C THR A 189 -13.47 -12.63 -19.31
N ILE A 190 -13.06 -13.87 -19.60
CA ILE A 190 -12.75 -14.87 -18.58
C ILE A 190 -11.28 -14.78 -18.21
N VAL A 191 -11.02 -14.62 -16.92
CA VAL A 191 -9.69 -14.65 -16.32
C VAL A 191 -9.44 -16.03 -15.75
N HIS A 192 -8.34 -16.65 -16.16
CA HIS A 192 -7.80 -17.85 -15.53
C HIS A 192 -6.62 -17.45 -14.64
N ALA A 193 -6.80 -17.56 -13.34
CA ALA A 193 -5.81 -17.15 -12.34
C ALA A 193 -5.22 -18.38 -11.64
N THR A 194 -3.91 -18.32 -11.37
CA THR A 194 -3.22 -19.23 -10.48
C THR A 194 -2.65 -18.46 -9.32
N GLY A 195 -2.70 -19.03 -8.13
CA GLY A 195 -2.19 -18.38 -6.94
C GLY A 195 -1.82 -19.37 -5.85
N THR A 196 -1.17 -18.83 -4.79
CA THR A 196 -0.80 -19.57 -3.59
C THR A 196 -1.60 -19.04 -2.41
N ILE A 197 -2.14 -19.94 -1.60
CA ILE A 197 -2.87 -19.60 -0.38
C ILE A 197 -1.85 -19.18 0.69
N ILE A 198 -1.87 -17.90 1.06
CA ILE A 198 -0.94 -17.33 2.04
C ILE A 198 -1.46 -17.45 3.47
N TRP A 199 -2.76 -17.30 3.62
CA TRP A 199 -3.45 -17.49 4.90
C TRP A 199 -4.84 -18.09 4.64
N ALA A 200 -5.34 -18.85 5.60
CA ALA A 200 -6.69 -19.41 5.61
C ALA A 200 -7.26 -19.33 7.02
N HIS A 201 -8.56 -19.05 7.10
CA HIS A 201 -9.32 -18.96 8.34
C HIS A 201 -10.37 -20.07 8.42
N ALA A 202 -10.71 -20.50 9.61
CA ALA A 202 -11.69 -21.56 9.84
C ALA A 202 -13.09 -21.25 9.28
N SER A 203 -13.40 -19.97 9.05
CA SER A 203 -14.64 -19.55 8.39
C SER A 203 -14.70 -19.86 6.89
N GLY A 204 -13.68 -20.46 6.29
CA GLY A 204 -13.58 -20.69 4.84
C GLY A 204 -13.01 -19.50 4.07
N ARG A 205 -12.60 -18.42 4.73
CA ARG A 205 -11.91 -17.30 4.07
C ARG A 205 -10.43 -17.59 3.89
N ALA A 206 -9.91 -17.24 2.72
CA ALA A 206 -8.49 -17.39 2.41
C ALA A 206 -7.94 -16.24 1.58
N GLY A 207 -6.70 -15.85 1.89
CA GLY A 207 -5.94 -14.89 1.11
C GLY A 207 -5.03 -15.56 0.12
N ILE A 208 -5.15 -15.18 -1.14
CA ILE A 208 -4.41 -15.75 -2.27
C ILE A 208 -3.44 -14.70 -2.79
N LYS A 209 -2.17 -15.06 -2.90
CA LYS A 209 -1.19 -14.33 -3.71
C LYS A 209 -1.28 -14.81 -5.14
N LEU A 210 -1.56 -13.90 -6.07
CA LEU A 210 -1.56 -14.22 -7.50
C LEU A 210 -0.14 -14.53 -7.97
N VAL A 211 0.00 -15.64 -8.68
CA VAL A 211 1.26 -16.10 -9.28
C VAL A 211 1.21 -15.93 -10.80
N GLY A 212 0.06 -16.12 -11.41
CA GLY A 212 -0.12 -15.97 -12.85
C GLY A 212 -1.56 -15.74 -13.24
N LEU A 213 -1.70 -15.11 -14.41
CA LEU A 213 -2.95 -14.93 -15.15
C LEU A 213 -2.74 -15.38 -16.59
N ASN A 214 -3.80 -15.81 -17.25
CA ASN A 214 -3.73 -16.06 -18.70
C ASN A 214 -3.34 -14.77 -19.44
N PRO A 215 -2.36 -14.82 -20.36
CA PRO A 215 -1.81 -13.62 -21.02
C PRO A 215 -2.86 -12.77 -21.72
N GLU A 216 -3.83 -13.42 -22.33
CA GLU A 216 -4.93 -12.76 -23.09
C GLU A 216 -5.82 -11.89 -22.20
N ALA A 217 -6.10 -12.33 -20.97
CA ALA A 217 -6.94 -11.58 -20.03
C ALA A 217 -6.19 -10.50 -19.25
N GLN A 218 -4.85 -10.57 -19.17
CA GLN A 218 -4.04 -9.68 -18.35
C GLN A 218 -4.26 -8.18 -18.63
N PRO A 219 -4.32 -7.72 -19.91
CA PRO A 219 -4.60 -6.31 -20.20
C PRO A 219 -5.99 -5.87 -19.75
N TYR A 220 -7.00 -6.72 -19.97
CA TYR A 220 -8.39 -6.44 -19.58
C TYR A 220 -8.54 -6.41 -18.06
N PHE A 221 -7.93 -7.36 -17.37
CA PHE A 221 -7.89 -7.41 -15.91
C PHE A 221 -7.26 -6.16 -15.31
N GLY A 222 -6.12 -5.72 -15.86
CA GLY A 222 -5.47 -4.49 -15.46
C GLY A 222 -6.35 -3.25 -15.63
N LYS A 223 -6.94 -3.07 -16.82
CA LYS A 223 -7.84 -1.94 -17.11
C LYS A 223 -9.09 -1.95 -16.21
N TRP A 224 -9.65 -3.12 -15.97
CA TRP A 224 -10.81 -3.26 -15.08
C TRP A 224 -10.46 -2.85 -13.64
N LEU A 225 -9.35 -3.34 -13.08
CA LEU A 225 -8.90 -2.91 -11.75
C LEU A 225 -8.62 -1.40 -11.68
N ASP A 226 -8.05 -0.83 -12.72
CA ASP A 226 -7.82 0.62 -12.79
C ASP A 226 -9.14 1.41 -12.83
N SER A 227 -10.18 0.87 -13.46
CA SER A 227 -11.51 1.48 -13.46
C SER A 227 -12.21 1.44 -12.09
N LEU A 228 -11.84 0.48 -11.24
CA LEU A 228 -12.33 0.39 -9.87
C LEU A 228 -11.53 1.26 -8.90
N SER A 229 -10.31 1.68 -9.30
CA SER A 229 -9.43 2.50 -8.46
C SER A 229 -9.82 3.97 -8.54
N PRO A 230 -9.83 4.72 -7.43
CA PRO A 230 -9.98 6.17 -7.49
C PRO A 230 -8.85 6.74 -8.34
N ARG A 231 -9.14 7.72 -9.17
CA ARG A 231 -8.14 8.40 -9.99
C ARG A 231 -7.13 9.11 -9.08
N ALA A 232 -5.89 9.26 -9.55
CA ALA A 232 -4.87 9.98 -8.78
C ALA A 232 -5.30 11.42 -8.45
N GLU A 233 -6.13 12.04 -9.30
CA GLU A 233 -6.74 13.35 -9.12
C GLU A 233 -7.74 13.37 -7.95
N ASP A 234 -8.45 12.26 -7.71
CA ASP A 234 -9.40 12.11 -6.60
C ASP A 234 -8.69 11.92 -5.25
N LEU A 235 -7.39 11.61 -5.27
CA LEU A 235 -6.55 11.42 -4.08
C LEU A 235 -5.83 12.70 -3.65
N LEU A 236 -5.74 13.68 -4.54
CA LEU A 236 -5.17 14.98 -4.21
C LEU A 236 -6.21 15.79 -3.45
N PRO A 237 -5.90 16.34 -2.27
CA PRO A 237 -6.80 17.28 -1.61
C PRO A 237 -7.01 18.46 -2.57
N HIS A 238 -8.27 18.80 -2.81
CA HIS A 238 -8.60 20.01 -3.54
C HIS A 238 -7.89 21.19 -2.86
N PRO A 239 -7.25 22.08 -3.61
CA PRO A 239 -6.63 23.25 -3.01
C PRO A 239 -7.68 23.99 -2.20
N ILE A 240 -7.41 24.16 -0.91
CA ILE A 240 -8.28 24.93 -0.01
C ILE A 240 -8.49 26.29 -0.68
N PRO A 241 -9.74 26.71 -0.95
CA PRO A 241 -10.00 28.01 -1.59
C PRO A 241 -9.34 29.08 -0.73
N LYS A 242 -8.44 29.86 -1.34
CA LYS A 242 -7.80 31.00 -0.68
C LYS A 242 -8.92 31.91 -0.17
N ILE A 243 -9.12 31.96 1.13
CA ILE A 243 -9.97 32.94 1.77
C ILE A 243 -9.36 34.31 1.38
N ARG A 244 -10.03 35.04 0.52
CA ARG A 244 -9.63 36.43 0.22
C ARG A 244 -9.76 37.20 1.52
N PRO A 245 -8.71 37.88 2.01
CA PRO A 245 -8.84 38.75 3.14
C PRO A 245 -9.91 39.80 2.78
N GLY A 246 -10.94 39.93 3.64
CA GLY A 246 -11.99 40.92 3.46
C GLY A 246 -11.36 42.28 3.30
N ARG A 247 -11.78 43.01 2.27
CA ARG A 247 -11.53 44.45 2.18
C ARG A 247 -12.40 45.12 3.23
N ASN A 248 -11.76 45.67 4.26
CA ASN A 248 -12.34 46.72 5.08
C ASN A 248 -12.17 48.06 4.30
#